data_247f432bb6da7eb8c6e09a6e6866515e
#
_entry.id   247f432bb6da7eb8c6e09a6e6866515e
#
_cell.length_a   1.000
_cell.length_b   1.000
_cell.length_c   1.000
_cell.angle_alpha   90.00
_cell.angle_beta   90.00
_cell.angle_gamma   90.00
#
_symmetry.space_group_name_H-M   'P 1'
#
loop_
_entity.id
_entity.type
_entity.pdbx_description
1 polymer ?
#
loop_
_entity_poly.entity_id
_entity_poly.type
_entity_poly.pdbx_seq_one_letter_code
_entity_poly.pdbx_strand_id
1 'polypeptide(L)'
;MTQAWYQVASMGFGYLSAAIIALIVLLALRKYMCDRALWRRVKKNLPQAGAAGTFRVLTAGSRRLPAGEELRIPFEGTLGAAMSCDVCIPYKKVHMRSAFFWMEGEELHMVPLHKDGFQVDDTPVEPGDEAVMSDGTILKVGELKLVLRLYD
;
A
#
# COMPACT_ATOMS: atom_id res chain seq x y z
N MET A 1 56.52 -25.06 -10.44
CA MET A 1 56.02 -24.48 -9.17
C MET A 1 55.12 -23.25 -9.35
N THR A 2 55.18 -22.52 -10.43
CA THR A 2 54.41 -21.26 -10.67
C THR A 2 52.90 -21.45 -10.95
N GLN A 3 52.50 -22.56 -11.59
CA GLN A 3 51.07 -22.78 -11.92
C GLN A 3 50.17 -23.08 -10.71
N ALA A 4 50.68 -23.74 -9.68
CA ALA A 4 49.89 -24.06 -8.48
C ALA A 4 49.56 -22.81 -7.67
N TRP A 5 50.49 -21.86 -7.60
CA TRP A 5 50.29 -20.55 -6.93
C TRP A 5 49.27 -19.67 -7.66
N TYR A 6 49.23 -19.70 -9.00
CA TYR A 6 48.25 -18.97 -9.81
C TYR A 6 46.81 -19.50 -9.59
N GLN A 7 46.65 -20.80 -9.48
CA GLN A 7 45.35 -21.43 -9.22
C GLN A 7 44.84 -21.09 -7.81
N VAL A 8 45.68 -21.15 -6.81
CA VAL A 8 45.29 -20.79 -5.43
C VAL A 8 44.95 -19.30 -5.32
N ALA A 9 45.74 -18.44 -5.96
CA ALA A 9 45.50 -17.00 -5.97
C ALA A 9 44.19 -16.64 -6.71
N SER A 10 43.90 -17.29 -7.86
CA SER A 10 42.67 -17.03 -8.61
C SER A 10 41.40 -17.52 -7.86
N MET A 11 41.47 -18.64 -7.18
CA MET A 11 40.38 -19.11 -6.30
C MET A 11 40.15 -18.16 -5.12
N GLY A 12 41.23 -17.68 -4.46
CA GLY A 12 41.15 -16.71 -3.37
C GLY A 12 40.50 -15.40 -3.81
N PHE A 13 40.87 -14.92 -5.01
CA PHE A 13 40.28 -13.70 -5.58
C PHE A 13 38.78 -13.87 -5.92
N GLY A 14 38.39 -15.07 -6.41
CA GLY A 14 37.00 -15.39 -6.69
C GLY A 14 36.12 -15.40 -5.43
N TYR A 15 36.61 -15.99 -4.33
CA TYR A 15 35.87 -15.99 -3.07
C TYR A 15 35.80 -14.59 -2.44
N LEU A 16 36.85 -13.79 -2.54
CA LEU A 16 36.90 -12.44 -2.01
C LEU A 16 35.91 -11.54 -2.77
N SER A 17 35.86 -11.62 -4.11
CA SER A 17 34.90 -10.86 -4.92
C SER A 17 33.45 -11.26 -4.64
N ALA A 18 33.19 -12.54 -4.49
CA ALA A 18 31.85 -13.05 -4.14
C ALA A 18 31.40 -12.55 -2.76
N ALA A 19 32.31 -12.54 -1.77
CA ALA A 19 32.04 -12.03 -0.44
C ALA A 19 31.73 -10.52 -0.44
N ILE A 20 32.44 -9.73 -1.23
CA ILE A 20 32.21 -8.30 -1.38
C ILE A 20 30.84 -8.04 -2.03
N ILE A 21 30.50 -8.76 -3.09
CA ILE A 21 29.21 -8.62 -3.75
C ILE A 21 28.07 -8.99 -2.78
N ALA A 22 28.20 -10.09 -2.05
CA ALA A 22 27.20 -10.50 -1.05
C ALA A 22 27.03 -9.43 0.04
N LEU A 23 28.11 -8.82 0.51
CA LEU A 23 28.08 -7.74 1.50
C LEU A 23 27.36 -6.51 0.95
N ILE A 24 27.64 -6.10 -0.29
CA ILE A 24 26.99 -4.95 -0.94
C ILE A 24 25.49 -5.19 -1.08
N VAL A 25 25.07 -6.38 -1.52
CA VAL A 25 23.66 -6.75 -1.64
C VAL A 25 22.97 -6.72 -0.28
N LEU A 26 23.61 -7.24 0.76
CA LEU A 26 23.06 -7.25 2.12
C LEU A 26 22.91 -5.84 2.71
N LEU A 27 23.88 -4.96 2.47
CA LEU A 27 23.82 -3.54 2.86
C LEU A 27 22.72 -2.80 2.09
N ALA A 28 22.57 -3.05 0.78
CA ALA A 28 21.53 -2.46 -0.05
C ALA A 28 20.13 -2.91 0.40
N LEU A 29 19.95 -4.19 0.69
CA LEU A 29 18.70 -4.73 1.24
C LEU A 29 18.36 -4.10 2.60
N ARG A 30 19.35 -3.99 3.49
CA ARG A 30 19.16 -3.34 4.79
C ARG A 30 18.75 -1.88 4.65
N LYS A 31 19.41 -1.12 3.77
CA LYS A 31 19.04 0.28 3.49
C LYS A 31 17.64 0.38 2.92
N TYR A 32 17.29 -0.46 1.95
CA TYR A 32 15.95 -0.52 1.37
C TYR A 32 14.86 -0.81 2.42
N MET A 33 15.11 -1.72 3.35
CA MET A 33 14.16 -2.02 4.43
C MET A 33 14.03 -0.85 5.43
N CYS A 34 15.13 -0.14 5.75
CA CYS A 34 15.11 1.04 6.61
C CYS A 34 14.37 2.20 5.95
N ASP A 35 14.64 2.49 4.67
CA ASP A 35 13.95 3.54 3.92
C ASP A 35 12.45 3.26 3.82
N ARG A 36 12.08 2.00 3.60
CA ARG A 36 10.68 1.58 3.57
C ARG A 36 9.97 1.74 4.94
N ALA A 37 10.70 1.54 6.04
CA ALA A 37 10.18 1.77 7.40
C ALA A 37 10.04 3.28 7.70
N LEU A 38 10.98 4.09 7.24
CA LEU A 38 10.95 5.56 7.35
C LEU A 38 9.78 6.14 6.53
N TRP A 39 9.60 5.71 5.28
CA TRP A 39 8.47 6.13 4.45
C TRP A 39 7.13 5.84 5.11
N ARG A 40 6.97 4.68 5.78
CA ARG A 40 5.75 4.37 6.54
C ARG A 40 5.52 5.33 7.69
N ARG A 41 6.57 5.73 8.42
CA ARG A 41 6.47 6.70 9.54
C ARG A 41 6.16 8.10 9.04
N VAL A 42 6.81 8.53 7.95
CA VAL A 42 6.56 9.83 7.33
C VAL A 42 5.13 9.91 6.79
N LYS A 43 4.66 8.87 6.08
CA LYS A 43 3.29 8.82 5.54
C LYS A 43 2.22 8.83 6.66
N LYS A 44 2.52 8.24 7.84
CA LYS A 44 1.63 8.24 9.00
C LYS A 44 1.60 9.59 9.72
N ASN A 45 2.67 10.38 9.63
CA ASN A 45 2.84 11.66 10.34
C ASN A 45 2.75 12.89 9.43
N LEU A 46 2.42 12.71 8.13
CA LEU A 46 2.14 13.85 7.25
C LEU A 46 0.97 14.65 7.82
N PRO A 47 1.12 15.99 7.94
CA PRO A 47 0.03 16.84 8.40
C PRO A 47 -1.18 16.68 7.49
N GLN A 48 -2.37 17.00 8.00
CA GLN A 48 -3.66 16.90 7.28
C GLN A 48 -3.72 17.74 5.98
N ALA A 49 -2.79 18.66 5.80
CA ALA A 49 -2.64 19.42 4.57
C ALA A 49 -2.38 18.48 3.37
N GLY A 50 -3.42 18.32 2.51
CA GLY A 50 -3.38 17.46 1.32
C GLY A 50 -4.12 16.12 1.44
N ALA A 51 -4.86 15.90 2.53
CA ALA A 51 -5.83 14.80 2.62
C ALA A 51 -7.23 15.33 2.30
N ALA A 52 -7.95 14.63 1.42
CA ALA A 52 -9.34 14.92 1.09
C ALA A 52 -10.30 14.45 2.21
N GLY A 53 -9.89 13.44 2.97
CA GLY A 53 -10.71 12.89 4.03
C GLY A 53 -10.09 11.65 4.69
N THR A 54 -10.93 10.86 5.33
CA THR A 54 -10.55 9.58 5.94
C THR A 54 -11.58 8.50 5.66
N PHE A 55 -11.12 7.26 5.54
CA PHE A 55 -11.96 6.08 5.69
C PHE A 55 -11.88 5.59 7.12
N ARG A 56 -12.99 5.59 7.84
CA ARG A 56 -13.09 5.01 9.18
C ARG A 56 -13.56 3.58 9.10
N VAL A 57 -12.80 2.67 9.68
CA VAL A 57 -13.10 1.23 9.72
C VAL A 57 -14.29 0.98 10.64
N LEU A 58 -15.38 0.43 10.13
CA LEU A 58 -16.56 0.05 10.92
C LEU A 58 -16.46 -1.38 11.46
N THR A 59 -16.02 -2.32 10.63
CA THR A 59 -15.84 -3.72 11.04
C THR A 59 -14.37 -4.07 11.12
N ALA A 60 -13.93 -4.63 12.23
CA ALA A 60 -12.54 -5.06 12.38
C ALA A 60 -12.19 -6.11 11.33
N GLY A 61 -11.28 -5.76 10.42
CA GLY A 61 -10.80 -6.68 9.38
C GLY A 61 -9.73 -7.64 9.89
N SER A 62 -8.86 -7.18 10.77
CA SER A 62 -7.75 -7.96 11.33
C SER A 62 -7.13 -7.24 12.53
N ARG A 63 -6.18 -7.91 13.23
CA ARG A 63 -5.36 -7.25 14.28
C ARG A 63 -4.62 -6.00 13.81
N ARG A 64 -4.36 -5.87 12.48
CA ARG A 64 -3.66 -4.73 11.89
C ARG A 64 -4.59 -3.61 11.45
N LEU A 65 -5.90 -3.86 11.47
CA LEU A 65 -6.93 -2.90 11.08
C LEU A 65 -8.11 -3.04 12.04
N PRO A 66 -7.99 -2.51 13.27
CA PRO A 66 -9.06 -2.54 14.26
C PRO A 66 -10.23 -1.65 13.84
N ALA A 67 -11.42 -1.93 14.37
CA ALA A 67 -12.56 -1.04 14.21
C ALA A 67 -12.25 0.33 14.83
N GLY A 68 -12.68 1.39 14.14
CA GLY A 68 -12.43 2.78 14.53
C GLY A 68 -11.10 3.36 14.03
N GLU A 69 -10.23 2.57 13.38
CA GLU A 69 -9.02 3.11 12.74
C GLU A 69 -9.39 4.00 11.56
N GLU A 70 -8.67 5.10 11.40
CA GLU A 70 -8.86 6.06 10.34
C GLU A 70 -7.72 5.97 9.31
N LEU A 71 -8.10 5.70 8.06
CA LEU A 71 -7.19 5.65 6.92
C LEU A 71 -7.32 6.95 6.13
N ARG A 72 -6.26 7.72 6.04
CA ARG A 72 -6.25 9.00 5.31
C ARG A 72 -6.37 8.76 3.81
N ILE A 73 -7.15 9.62 3.15
CA ILE A 73 -7.42 9.60 1.72
C ILE A 73 -6.78 10.84 1.12
N PRO A 74 -5.80 10.73 0.20
CA PRO A 74 -5.33 11.85 -0.61
C PRO A 74 -6.39 12.24 -1.66
N PHE A 75 -6.18 13.35 -2.38
CA PHE A 75 -7.11 13.82 -3.42
C PHE A 75 -7.22 12.86 -4.61
N GLU A 76 -6.19 12.08 -4.88
CA GLU A 76 -6.19 11.01 -5.89
C GLU A 76 -5.27 9.89 -5.46
N GLY A 77 -5.53 8.69 -5.93
CA GLY A 77 -4.65 7.57 -5.60
C GLY A 77 -5.29 6.20 -5.81
N THR A 78 -4.61 5.21 -5.27
CA THR A 78 -5.01 3.81 -5.33
C THR A 78 -5.32 3.27 -3.94
N LEU A 79 -6.36 2.44 -3.87
CA LEU A 79 -6.77 1.72 -2.67
C LEU A 79 -6.53 0.22 -2.86
N GLY A 80 -5.95 -0.44 -1.86
CA GLY A 80 -5.72 -1.88 -1.92
C GLY A 80 -4.87 -2.41 -0.77
N ALA A 81 -4.59 -3.73 -0.80
CA ALA A 81 -3.79 -4.40 0.23
C ALA A 81 -2.28 -4.19 0.04
N ALA A 82 -1.84 -3.75 -1.14
CA ALA A 82 -0.42 -3.50 -1.40
C ALA A 82 0.08 -2.29 -0.62
N MET A 83 1.29 -2.39 -0.09
CA MET A 83 1.96 -1.27 0.60
C MET A 83 2.30 -0.11 -0.33
N SER A 84 2.25 -0.33 -1.65
CA SER A 84 2.45 0.70 -2.68
C SER A 84 1.19 1.52 -2.94
N CYS A 85 0.02 1.07 -2.46
CA CYS A 85 -1.21 1.85 -2.56
C CYS A 85 -1.18 3.05 -1.63
N ASP A 86 -1.84 4.13 -2.05
CA ASP A 86 -1.95 5.38 -1.29
C ASP A 86 -2.79 5.18 -0.05
N VAL A 87 -3.89 4.44 -0.18
CA VAL A 87 -4.69 3.92 0.94
C VAL A 87 -4.44 2.43 1.06
N CYS A 88 -3.59 2.04 2.02
CA CYS A 88 -3.25 0.65 2.25
C CYS A 88 -4.19 0.02 3.27
N ILE A 89 -4.92 -1.01 2.83
CA ILE A 89 -5.84 -1.81 3.65
C ILE A 89 -5.21 -3.19 3.86
N PRO A 90 -4.50 -3.44 4.96
CA PRO A 90 -3.80 -4.70 5.20
C PRO A 90 -4.77 -5.83 5.60
N TYR A 91 -5.71 -6.15 4.72
CA TYR A 91 -6.72 -7.17 4.92
C TYR A 91 -6.63 -8.26 3.85
N LYS A 92 -6.72 -9.52 4.28
CA LYS A 92 -6.40 -10.69 3.44
C LYS A 92 -7.35 -10.90 2.25
N LYS A 93 -8.59 -10.39 2.36
CA LYS A 93 -9.62 -10.48 1.31
C LYS A 93 -9.69 -9.25 0.42
N VAL A 94 -8.78 -8.28 0.59
CA VAL A 94 -8.65 -7.10 -0.27
C VAL A 94 -7.55 -7.37 -1.29
N HIS A 95 -7.83 -7.11 -2.55
CA HIS A 95 -6.83 -7.26 -3.62
C HIS A 95 -5.67 -6.29 -3.47
N MET A 96 -4.53 -6.64 -4.07
CA MET A 96 -3.32 -5.82 -4.04
C MET A 96 -3.56 -4.37 -4.49
N ARG A 97 -4.38 -4.22 -5.55
CA ARG A 97 -4.94 -2.94 -6.01
C ARG A 97 -6.42 -3.17 -6.28
N SER A 98 -7.28 -2.63 -5.43
CA SER A 98 -8.72 -2.85 -5.52
C SER A 98 -9.43 -1.78 -6.30
N ALA A 99 -9.02 -0.52 -6.15
CA ALA A 99 -9.66 0.61 -6.80
C ALA A 99 -8.68 1.75 -7.07
N PHE A 100 -9.02 2.58 -8.06
CA PHE A 100 -8.49 3.91 -8.26
C PHE A 100 -9.54 4.93 -7.83
N PHE A 101 -9.12 6.04 -7.23
CA PHE A 101 -10.03 7.08 -6.76
C PHE A 101 -9.45 8.47 -7.00
N TRP A 102 -10.35 9.45 -7.14
CA TRP A 102 -10.02 10.88 -7.20
C TRP A 102 -11.15 11.71 -6.60
N MET A 103 -10.83 12.94 -6.18
CA MET A 103 -11.81 13.91 -5.72
C MET A 103 -12.25 14.80 -6.88
N GLU A 104 -13.55 15.02 -6.99
CA GLU A 104 -14.12 16.01 -7.88
C GLU A 104 -15.12 16.87 -7.10
N GLY A 105 -14.73 18.12 -6.81
CA GLY A 105 -15.48 18.95 -5.89
C GLY A 105 -15.48 18.39 -4.47
N GLU A 106 -16.67 18.14 -3.93
CA GLU A 106 -16.88 17.57 -2.59
C GLU A 106 -17.22 16.06 -2.63
N GLU A 107 -17.03 15.41 -3.77
CA GLU A 107 -17.36 14.01 -3.97
C GLU A 107 -16.11 13.18 -4.26
N LEU A 108 -16.06 11.97 -3.72
CA LEU A 108 -15.01 11.00 -3.99
C LEU A 108 -15.50 10.04 -5.08
N HIS A 109 -14.84 10.09 -6.21
CA HIS A 109 -15.06 9.20 -7.33
C HIS A 109 -14.15 7.98 -7.21
N MET A 110 -14.68 6.78 -7.45
CA MET A 110 -13.93 5.54 -7.33
C MET A 110 -14.29 4.54 -8.42
N VAL A 111 -13.25 3.93 -9.02
CA VAL A 111 -13.41 2.89 -10.05
C VAL A 111 -12.75 1.60 -9.58
N PRO A 112 -13.48 0.46 -9.53
CA PRO A 112 -12.87 -0.83 -9.21
C PRO A 112 -11.91 -1.28 -10.32
N LEU A 113 -10.73 -1.76 -9.91
CA LEU A 113 -9.70 -2.29 -10.80
C LEU A 113 -9.71 -3.81 -10.90
N HIS A 114 -10.52 -4.47 -10.08
CA HIS A 114 -10.59 -5.93 -10.00
C HIS A 114 -12.02 -6.42 -10.24
N LYS A 115 -12.14 -7.60 -10.86
CA LYS A 115 -13.42 -8.24 -11.22
C LYS A 115 -14.40 -8.47 -10.07
N ASP A 116 -13.92 -8.53 -8.83
CA ASP A 116 -14.79 -8.72 -7.67
C ASP A 116 -15.46 -7.40 -7.23
N GLY A 117 -15.04 -6.25 -7.81
CA GLY A 117 -15.63 -4.95 -7.52
C GLY A 117 -15.58 -4.57 -6.04
N PHE A 118 -16.48 -3.68 -5.67
CA PHE A 118 -16.79 -3.30 -4.29
C PHE A 118 -18.28 -2.90 -4.21
N GLN A 119 -18.77 -2.63 -3.01
CA GLN A 119 -20.15 -2.15 -2.82
C GLN A 119 -20.13 -0.76 -2.18
N VAL A 120 -20.99 0.12 -2.65
CA VAL A 120 -21.21 1.47 -2.10
C VAL A 120 -22.66 1.52 -1.61
N ASP A 121 -22.88 1.73 -0.33
CA ASP A 121 -24.19 1.71 0.33
C ASP A 121 -25.03 0.47 -0.05
N ASP A 122 -24.38 -0.71 0.01
CA ASP A 122 -24.93 -2.02 -0.39
C ASP A 122 -25.23 -2.19 -1.90
N THR A 123 -24.94 -1.20 -2.75
CA THR A 123 -25.02 -1.30 -4.21
C THR A 123 -23.69 -1.81 -4.77
N PRO A 124 -23.67 -2.93 -5.50
CA PRO A 124 -22.46 -3.44 -6.11
C PRO A 124 -22.02 -2.54 -7.27
N VAL A 125 -20.72 -2.27 -7.35
CA VAL A 125 -20.08 -1.52 -8.43
C VAL A 125 -19.18 -2.47 -9.20
N GLU A 126 -19.45 -2.64 -10.50
CA GLU A 126 -18.70 -3.53 -11.36
C GLU A 126 -17.38 -2.90 -11.84
N PRO A 127 -16.41 -3.71 -12.28
CA PRO A 127 -15.15 -3.22 -12.82
C PRO A 127 -15.38 -2.32 -14.04
N GLY A 128 -14.82 -1.12 -13.99
CA GLY A 128 -14.95 -0.12 -15.04
C GLY A 128 -16.11 0.86 -14.84
N ASP A 129 -17.05 0.56 -13.93
CA ASP A 129 -18.08 1.51 -13.54
C ASP A 129 -17.51 2.50 -12.51
N GLU A 130 -18.03 3.70 -12.54
CA GLU A 130 -17.67 4.77 -11.63
C GLU A 130 -18.70 4.84 -10.50
N ALA A 131 -18.21 4.82 -9.26
CA ALA A 131 -19.01 5.08 -8.09
C ALA A 131 -18.69 6.46 -7.53
N VAL A 132 -19.72 7.25 -7.25
CA VAL A 132 -19.62 8.55 -6.62
C VAL A 132 -20.02 8.43 -5.16
N MET A 133 -19.18 8.93 -4.26
CA MET A 133 -19.37 8.83 -2.81
C MET A 133 -19.26 10.20 -2.17
N SER A 134 -20.22 10.53 -1.31
CA SER A 134 -20.23 11.73 -0.47
C SER A 134 -19.89 11.41 0.98
N ASP A 135 -19.80 12.43 1.82
CA ASP A 135 -19.54 12.24 3.25
C ASP A 135 -20.57 11.30 3.90
N GLY A 136 -20.11 10.36 4.71
CA GLY A 136 -20.95 9.37 5.37
C GLY A 136 -21.23 8.11 4.55
N THR A 137 -20.91 8.06 3.26
CA THR A 137 -21.11 6.88 2.40
C THR A 137 -20.31 5.68 2.92
N ILE A 138 -20.92 4.49 2.86
CA ILE A 138 -20.30 3.24 3.31
C ILE A 138 -19.72 2.49 2.12
N LEU A 139 -18.40 2.32 2.12
CA LEU A 139 -17.68 1.47 1.19
C LEU A 139 -17.48 0.09 1.79
N LYS A 140 -17.90 -0.96 1.08
CA LYS A 140 -17.69 -2.35 1.47
C LYS A 140 -16.76 -3.03 0.48
N VAL A 141 -15.62 -3.48 0.97
CA VAL A 141 -14.61 -4.21 0.19
C VAL A 141 -14.46 -5.62 0.79
N GLY A 142 -15.06 -6.61 0.14
CA GLY A 142 -15.22 -7.95 0.72
C GLY A 142 -16.09 -7.92 1.98
N GLU A 143 -15.54 -8.27 3.14
CA GLU A 143 -16.24 -8.21 4.44
C GLU A 143 -15.96 -6.92 5.22
N LEU A 144 -15.02 -6.10 4.75
CA LEU A 144 -14.62 -4.88 5.40
C LEU A 144 -15.58 -3.75 5.06
N LYS A 145 -16.12 -3.08 6.08
CA LYS A 145 -16.95 -1.88 5.93
C LYS A 145 -16.15 -0.66 6.38
N LEU A 146 -16.11 0.33 5.52
CA LEU A 146 -15.46 1.61 5.74
C LEU A 146 -16.49 2.73 5.57
N VAL A 147 -16.48 3.72 6.41
CA VAL A 147 -17.28 4.94 6.22
C VAL A 147 -16.38 6.07 5.76
N LEU A 148 -16.79 6.74 4.71
CA LEU A 148 -16.11 7.92 4.19
C LEU A 148 -16.39 9.13 5.09
N ARG A 149 -15.34 9.88 5.42
CA ARG A 149 -15.40 11.18 6.08
C ARG A 149 -14.55 12.15 5.29
N LEU A 150 -15.19 13.09 4.65
CA LEU A 150 -14.53 14.16 3.90
C LEU A 150 -14.23 15.33 4.84
N TYR A 151 -13.16 16.05 4.54
CA TYR A 151 -12.83 17.29 5.23
C TYR A 151 -13.39 18.46 4.44
N ASP A 152 -14.06 19.35 5.15
CA ASP A 152 -14.52 20.65 4.62
C ASP A 152 -13.34 21.59 4.35
#